data_19c910bc874f99d9766e17b9c72179e6
#
_entry.id   19c910bc874f99d9766e17b9c72179e6
#
_cell.length_a   1.000
_cell.length_b   1.000
_cell.length_c   1.000
_cell.angle_alpha   90.00
_cell.angle_beta   90.00
_cell.angle_gamma   90.00
#
_symmetry.space_group_name_H-M   'P 1'
#
loop_
_entity.id
_entity.type
_entity.pdbx_description
1 polymer ?
#
loop_
_entity_poly.entity_id
_entity_poly.type
_entity_poly.pdbx_seq_one_letter_code
_entity_poly.pdbx_strand_id
1 'polypeptide(L)'
;MPNYIMLVNLTDQGVRGVKDIPNRQAASREMVKKLGIERKQVFMTFGPYDFVHILEAPDDQAMAKYVLALGALGNVRTTVLKAFDEPEHNAFIASLP
;
A
#
# COMPACT_ATOMS: atom_id res chain seq x y z
N MET A 1 6.01 13.22 5.09
CA MET A 1 4.67 12.65 4.79
C MET A 1 4.43 11.43 5.68
N PRO A 2 3.19 11.17 6.08
CA PRO A 2 2.87 9.94 6.82
C PRO A 2 3.28 8.67 6.08
N ASN A 3 3.65 7.66 6.85
CA ASN A 3 4.04 6.35 6.34
C ASN A 3 2.88 5.37 6.44
N TYR A 4 2.80 4.46 5.49
CA TYR A 4 1.79 3.41 5.44
C TYR A 4 2.44 2.11 5.00
N ILE A 5 1.96 1.02 5.57
CA ILE A 5 2.32 -0.33 5.13
C ILE A 5 1.04 -0.94 4.56
N MET A 6 1.07 -1.31 3.29
CA MET A 6 -0.08 -1.92 2.64
C MET A 6 0.20 -3.40 2.42
N LEU A 7 -0.63 -4.21 3.03
CA LEU A 7 -0.60 -5.67 2.90
C LEU A 7 -1.61 -6.05 1.84
N VAL A 8 -1.18 -6.80 0.84
CA VAL A 8 -1.98 -7.07 -0.36
C VAL A 8 -2.24 -8.57 -0.48
N ASN A 9 -3.50 -8.92 -0.69
CA ASN A 9 -3.90 -10.27 -1.07
C ASN A 9 -4.48 -10.24 -2.48
N LEU A 10 -4.05 -11.20 -3.31
CA LEU A 10 -4.66 -11.41 -4.62
C LEU A 10 -6.03 -12.07 -4.44
N THR A 11 -7.00 -11.62 -5.22
CA THR A 11 -8.28 -12.30 -5.35
C THR A 11 -8.12 -13.50 -6.28
N ASP A 12 -9.18 -14.33 -6.43
CA ASP A 12 -9.17 -15.41 -7.41
C ASP A 12 -8.89 -14.88 -8.82
N GLN A 13 -9.50 -13.75 -9.18
CA GLN A 13 -9.24 -13.08 -10.46
C GLN A 13 -7.77 -12.66 -10.56
N GLY A 14 -7.21 -12.09 -9.50
CA GLY A 14 -5.82 -11.63 -9.47
C GLY A 14 -4.83 -12.79 -9.64
N VAL A 15 -5.09 -13.91 -9.00
CA VAL A 15 -4.24 -15.10 -9.09
C VAL A 15 -4.29 -15.70 -10.50
N ARG A 16 -5.49 -15.79 -11.09
CA ARG A 16 -5.62 -16.33 -12.44
C ARG A 16 -4.84 -15.56 -13.48
N GLY A 17 -4.73 -14.23 -13.30
CA GLY A 17 -3.95 -13.38 -14.20
C GLY A 17 -2.57 -13.04 -13.67
N VAL A 18 -1.94 -13.91 -12.91
CA VAL A 18 -0.68 -13.64 -12.20
C VAL A 18 0.44 -13.19 -13.15
N LYS A 19 0.47 -13.68 -14.38
CA LYS A 19 1.51 -13.29 -15.35
C LYS A 19 1.41 -11.83 -15.78
N ASP A 20 0.26 -11.20 -15.56
CA ASP A 20 0.03 -9.79 -15.88
C ASP A 20 0.45 -8.83 -14.74
N ILE A 21 0.95 -9.35 -13.63
CA ILE A 21 1.33 -8.53 -12.47
C ILE A 21 2.30 -7.41 -12.83
N PRO A 22 3.36 -7.62 -13.63
CA PRO A 22 4.25 -6.52 -13.99
C PRO A 22 3.54 -5.34 -14.67
N ASN A 23 2.57 -5.61 -15.54
CA ASN A 23 1.76 -4.57 -16.19
C ASN A 23 0.85 -3.86 -15.18
N ARG A 24 0.23 -4.60 -14.26
CA ARG A 24 -0.61 -4.03 -13.20
C ARG A 24 0.21 -3.15 -12.27
N GLN A 25 1.43 -3.56 -11.95
CA GLN A 25 2.33 -2.75 -11.11
C GLN A 25 2.73 -1.46 -11.80
N ALA A 26 2.96 -1.49 -13.12
CA ALA A 26 3.25 -0.29 -13.89
C ALA A 26 2.05 0.67 -13.87
N ALA A 27 0.84 0.16 -14.05
CA ALA A 27 -0.39 0.96 -13.99
C ALA A 27 -0.60 1.56 -12.60
N SER A 28 -0.38 0.80 -11.55
CA SER A 28 -0.52 1.30 -10.17
C SER A 28 0.55 2.33 -9.83
N ARG A 29 1.74 2.24 -10.44
CA ARG A 29 2.79 3.25 -10.27
C ARG A 29 2.33 4.61 -10.78
N GLU A 30 1.62 4.64 -11.91
CA GLU A 30 1.06 5.89 -12.43
C GLU A 30 -0.08 6.40 -11.54
N MET A 31 -0.88 5.51 -10.99
CA MET A 31 -1.97 5.87 -10.09
C MET A 31 -1.44 6.55 -8.82
N VAL A 32 -0.40 5.99 -8.19
CA VAL A 32 0.17 6.59 -6.97
C VAL A 32 0.75 7.96 -7.23
N LYS A 33 1.36 8.19 -8.40
CA LYS A 33 1.88 9.50 -8.78
C LYS A 33 0.78 10.54 -8.81
N LYS A 34 -0.37 10.22 -9.38
CA LYS A 34 -1.51 11.14 -9.48
C LYS A 34 -2.06 11.52 -8.11
N LEU A 35 -1.90 10.64 -7.13
CA LEU A 35 -2.39 10.87 -5.76
C LEU A 35 -1.33 11.49 -4.85
N GLY A 36 -0.13 11.76 -5.36
CA GLY A 36 0.96 12.30 -4.57
C GLY A 36 1.59 11.28 -3.60
N ILE A 37 1.37 10.01 -3.84
CA ILE A 37 1.89 8.92 -3.01
C ILE A 37 3.25 8.49 -3.56
N GLU A 38 4.21 8.30 -2.66
CA GLU A 38 5.51 7.70 -2.97
C GLU A 38 5.51 6.23 -2.58
N ARG A 39 5.74 5.37 -3.54
CA ARG A 39 5.90 3.94 -3.31
C ARG A 39 7.38 3.64 -3.10
N LYS A 40 7.78 3.46 -1.84
CA LYS A 40 9.17 3.30 -1.45
C LYS A 40 9.72 1.93 -1.76
N GLN A 41 8.95 0.89 -1.42
CA GLN A 41 9.34 -0.50 -1.63
C GLN A 41 8.13 -1.35 -1.91
N VAL A 42 8.31 -2.38 -2.74
CA VAL A 42 7.31 -3.39 -3.03
C VAL A 42 7.98 -4.75 -2.92
N PHE A 43 7.45 -5.58 -2.05
CA PHE A 43 7.92 -6.96 -1.90
C PHE A 43 6.80 -7.92 -2.29
N MET A 44 7.15 -9.00 -3.00
CA MET A 44 6.29 -10.16 -3.08
C MET A 44 6.60 -11.04 -1.87
N THR A 45 5.56 -11.55 -1.23
CA THR A 45 5.70 -12.47 -0.09
C THR A 45 4.90 -13.72 -0.36
N PHE A 46 5.11 -14.76 0.43
CA PHE A 46 4.19 -15.88 0.49
C PHE A 46 3.93 -16.20 1.96
N GLY A 47 2.68 -16.56 2.24
CA GLY A 47 2.17 -16.66 3.60
C GLY A 47 0.80 -16.01 3.63
N PRO A 48 0.42 -15.32 4.72
CA PRO A 48 -0.90 -14.70 4.82
C PRO A 48 -1.15 -13.58 3.82
N TYR A 49 -0.09 -12.96 3.29
CA TYR A 49 -0.18 -11.87 2.33
C TYR A 49 0.69 -12.16 1.12
N ASP A 50 0.28 -11.64 -0.05
CA ASP A 50 0.99 -11.88 -1.30
C ASP A 50 1.99 -10.78 -1.63
N PHE A 51 1.72 -9.53 -1.22
CA PHE A 51 2.62 -8.40 -1.39
C PHE A 51 2.61 -7.51 -0.17
N VAL A 52 3.73 -6.82 0.04
CA VAL A 52 3.86 -5.77 1.06
C VAL A 52 4.42 -4.53 0.38
N HIS A 53 3.71 -3.41 0.51
CA HIS A 53 4.13 -2.12 -0.03
C HIS A 53 4.46 -1.19 1.12
N ILE A 54 5.58 -0.49 1.03
CA ILE A 54 5.95 0.58 1.93
C ILE A 54 5.73 1.89 1.20
N LEU A 55 4.87 2.73 1.75
CA LEU A 55 4.37 3.92 1.07
C LEU A 55 4.47 5.16 1.97
N GLU A 56 4.65 6.32 1.34
CA GLU A 56 4.41 7.62 1.97
C GLU A 56 3.29 8.31 1.20
N ALA A 57 2.36 8.94 1.91
CA ALA A 57 1.25 9.63 1.29
C ALA A 57 1.03 10.98 1.98
N PRO A 58 0.43 11.97 1.27
CA PRO A 58 0.14 13.27 1.87
C PRO A 58 -0.78 13.18 3.07
N ASP A 59 -1.79 12.31 3.01
CA ASP A 59 -2.78 12.13 4.06
C ASP A 59 -3.53 10.81 3.90
N ASP A 60 -4.40 10.51 4.86
CA ASP A 60 -5.19 9.29 4.85
C ASP A 60 -6.17 9.24 3.68
N GLN A 61 -6.66 10.40 3.23
CA GLN A 61 -7.61 10.47 2.12
C GLN A 61 -6.95 9.98 0.82
N ALA A 62 -5.70 10.36 0.56
CA ALA A 62 -4.95 9.89 -0.60
C ALA A 62 -4.81 8.37 -0.57
N MET A 63 -4.49 7.80 0.60
CA MET A 63 -4.40 6.35 0.76
C MET A 63 -5.74 5.66 0.57
N ALA A 64 -6.83 6.24 1.10
CA ALA A 64 -8.17 5.67 0.92
C ALA A 64 -8.56 5.64 -0.55
N LYS A 65 -8.29 6.70 -1.29
CA LYS A 65 -8.54 6.75 -2.75
C LYS A 65 -7.77 5.65 -3.48
N TYR A 66 -6.51 5.46 -3.13
CA TYR A 66 -5.67 4.43 -3.75
C TYR A 66 -6.21 3.03 -3.48
N VAL A 67 -6.56 2.75 -2.22
CA VAL A 67 -7.13 1.46 -1.81
C VAL A 67 -8.42 1.16 -2.56
N LEU A 68 -9.32 2.15 -2.66
CA LEU A 68 -10.59 1.96 -3.36
C LEU A 68 -10.39 1.76 -4.86
N ALA A 69 -9.49 2.53 -5.47
CA ALA A 69 -9.20 2.42 -6.88
C ALA A 69 -8.59 1.06 -7.23
N LEU A 70 -7.65 0.57 -6.41
CA LEU A 70 -7.07 -0.76 -6.59
C LEU A 70 -8.13 -1.85 -6.42
N GLY A 71 -8.91 -1.77 -5.35
CA GLY A 71 -9.95 -2.76 -5.08
C GLY A 71 -11.00 -2.83 -6.18
N ALA A 72 -11.33 -1.69 -6.80
CA ALA A 72 -12.31 -1.63 -7.87
C ALA A 72 -11.89 -2.42 -9.11
N LEU A 73 -10.60 -2.62 -9.34
CA LEU A 73 -10.08 -3.43 -10.44
C LEU A 73 -10.32 -4.93 -10.23
N GLY A 74 -10.60 -5.34 -9.00
CA GLY A 74 -10.96 -6.71 -8.69
C GLY A 74 -9.82 -7.70 -8.52
N ASN A 75 -8.57 -7.26 -8.67
CA ASN A 75 -7.40 -8.16 -8.62
C ASN A 75 -6.83 -8.34 -7.22
N VAL A 76 -7.09 -7.38 -6.32
CA VAL A 76 -6.50 -7.36 -4.97
C VAL A 76 -7.49 -6.90 -3.92
N ARG A 77 -7.25 -7.35 -2.69
CA ARG A 77 -7.79 -6.77 -1.47
C ARG A 77 -6.61 -6.35 -0.61
N THR A 78 -6.77 -5.26 0.11
CA THR A 78 -5.67 -4.67 0.87
C THR A 78 -6.03 -4.47 2.33
N THR A 79 -5.02 -4.51 3.18
CA THR A 79 -5.08 -4.10 4.57
C THR A 79 -4.01 -3.03 4.75
N VAL A 80 -4.40 -1.83 5.17
CA VAL A 80 -3.48 -0.71 5.32
C VAL A 80 -3.22 -0.43 6.79
N LEU A 81 -1.95 -0.35 7.14
CA LEU A 81 -1.49 0.02 8.46
C LEU A 81 -0.86 1.41 8.37
N LYS A 82 -1.36 2.35 9.17
CA LYS A 82 -0.67 3.63 9.33
C LYS A 82 0.55 3.38 10.20
N ALA A 83 1.73 3.79 9.73
CA ALA A 83 2.99 3.48 10.38
C ALA A 83 3.67 4.75 10.88
N PHE A 84 4.29 4.66 12.03
CA PHE A 84 5.07 5.73 12.62
C PHE A 84 6.51 5.28 12.69
N ASP A 85 7.42 6.00 12.04
CA ASP A 85 8.84 5.66 12.11
C ASP A 85 9.39 5.89 13.53
N GLU A 86 10.61 5.46 13.73
CA GLU A 86 11.21 5.51 15.08
C GLU A 86 11.26 6.93 15.66
N PRO A 87 11.72 7.97 14.93
CA PRO A 87 11.68 9.32 15.47
C PRO A 87 10.28 9.80 15.83
N GLU A 88 9.29 9.50 15.00
CA GLU A 88 7.89 9.89 15.25
C GLU A 88 7.33 9.24 16.51
N HIS A 89 7.43 7.91 16.61
CA HIS A 89 6.85 7.23 17.76
C HIS A 89 7.60 7.52 19.06
N ASN A 90 8.91 7.70 19.01
CA ASN A 90 9.66 8.10 20.18
C ASN A 90 9.22 9.47 20.68
N ALA A 91 8.95 10.41 19.78
CA ALA A 91 8.48 11.75 20.15
C ALA A 91 7.13 11.70 20.87
N PHE A 92 6.14 10.99 20.31
CA PHE A 92 4.83 10.96 20.97
C PHE A 92 4.82 10.06 22.22
N ILE A 93 5.67 9.03 22.28
CA ILE A 93 5.83 8.21 23.49
C ILE A 93 6.38 9.09 24.63
N ALA A 94 7.36 9.93 24.33
CA ALA A 94 7.94 10.85 25.32
C ALA A 94 6.91 11.88 25.85
N SER A 95 5.85 12.16 25.10
CA SER A 95 4.79 13.08 25.49
C SER A 95 3.58 12.43 26.15
N LEU A 96 3.63 11.14 26.42
CA LEU A 96 2.54 10.44 27.08
C LEU A 96 2.26 11.01 28.47
N PRO A 97 0.97 11.10 28.89
CA PRO A 97 0.61 11.59 30.20
C PRO A 97 1.08 10.65 31.33
#